data_a4811ce933c9e12c444431667bcfe591
#
_entry.id   a4811ce933c9e12c444431667bcfe591
#
_cell.length_a   1.000
_cell.length_b   1.000
_cell.length_c   1.000
_cell.angle_alpha   90.00
_cell.angle_beta   90.00
_cell.angle_gamma   90.00
#
_symmetry.space_group_name_H-M   'P 1'
#
loop_
_entity.id
_entity.type
_entity.pdbx_description
1 polymer ?
#
loop_
_entity_poly.entity_id
_entity_poly.type
_entity_poly.pdbx_seq_one_letter_code
_entity_poly.pdbx_strand_id
1 'polypeptide(L)'
;MRKTEDVFKSAKEISNKFKLKKNVDFLVVDFHGEITSEKMAAGHFFDGLATCVVGTHTHIPTADTRILQGGTAYQTDIGMCGDYNSVIGMNKENSIKRFLKEKDATNHFPAEGEGTLSGVIVESNFETGLAKKITRLIHGGSLAN
;
A
#
# COMPACT_ATOMS: atom_id res chain seq x y z
N MET A 1 9.26 -10.82 19.47
CA MET A 1 8.11 -10.20 18.77
C MET A 1 6.87 -10.36 19.62
N ARG A 2 6.08 -9.30 19.86
CA ARG A 2 4.73 -9.46 20.44
C ARG A 2 3.92 -10.32 19.47
N LYS A 3 3.17 -11.31 20.00
CA LYS A 3 2.17 -12.04 19.20
C LYS A 3 1.15 -10.99 18.72
N THR A 4 1.18 -10.68 17.43
CA THR A 4 0.10 -9.94 16.77
C THR A 4 -1.09 -10.88 16.66
N GLU A 5 -2.29 -10.33 16.69
CA GLU A 5 -3.50 -11.10 16.40
C GLU A 5 -3.44 -11.63 14.95
N ASP A 6 -4.15 -12.74 14.70
CA ASP A 6 -4.26 -13.29 13.36
C ASP A 6 -4.96 -12.27 12.43
N VAL A 7 -4.23 -11.77 11.47
CA VAL A 7 -4.70 -10.71 10.56
C VAL A 7 -5.93 -11.14 9.76
N PHE A 8 -6.04 -12.41 9.38
CA PHE A 8 -7.22 -12.92 8.66
C PHE A 8 -8.43 -13.13 9.55
N LYS A 9 -8.23 -13.38 10.85
CA LYS A 9 -9.32 -13.33 11.84
C LYS A 9 -9.87 -11.91 11.91
N SER A 10 -9.01 -10.91 12.04
CA SER A 10 -9.42 -9.49 12.05
C SER A 10 -10.08 -9.08 10.73
N ALA A 11 -9.55 -9.53 9.58
CA ALA A 11 -10.16 -9.30 8.27
C ALA A 11 -11.59 -9.85 8.19
N LYS A 12 -11.83 -11.06 8.74
CA LYS A 12 -13.16 -11.67 8.80
C LYS A 12 -14.11 -10.87 9.69
N GLU A 13 -13.65 -10.38 10.82
CA GLU A 13 -14.45 -9.53 11.71
C GLU A 13 -14.82 -8.21 11.02
N ILE A 14 -13.86 -7.55 10.35
CA ILE A 14 -14.08 -6.33 9.57
C ILE A 14 -15.11 -6.58 8.45
N SER A 15 -14.92 -7.65 7.66
CA SER A 15 -15.84 -7.99 6.56
C SER A 15 -17.26 -8.34 7.05
N ASN A 16 -17.42 -8.82 8.27
CA ASN A 16 -18.72 -9.07 8.89
C ASN A 16 -19.36 -7.78 9.39
N LYS A 17 -18.57 -6.85 9.93
CA LYS A 17 -19.04 -5.59 10.50
C LYS A 17 -19.39 -4.56 9.44
N PHE A 18 -18.58 -4.43 8.40
CA PHE A 18 -18.75 -3.43 7.35
C PHE A 18 -19.21 -4.09 6.04
N LYS A 19 -20.40 -3.75 5.59
CA LYS A 19 -21.02 -4.30 4.39
C LYS A 19 -21.33 -3.18 3.41
N LEU A 20 -20.74 -3.26 2.21
CA LEU A 20 -21.01 -2.29 1.14
C LEU A 20 -22.51 -2.15 0.90
N LYS A 21 -22.95 -0.90 0.82
CA LYS A 21 -24.34 -0.47 0.58
C LYS A 21 -25.38 -0.94 1.60
N LYS A 22 -24.93 -1.55 2.72
CA LYS A 22 -25.79 -1.82 3.88
C LYS A 22 -25.55 -0.86 5.03
N ASN A 23 -24.28 -0.67 5.42
CA ASN A 23 -23.90 0.22 6.51
C ASN A 23 -22.66 1.08 6.22
N VAL A 24 -22.01 0.88 5.05
CA VAL A 24 -20.98 1.77 4.52
C VAL A 24 -21.19 1.93 3.02
N ASP A 25 -20.91 3.12 2.48
CA ASP A 25 -20.98 3.37 1.04
C ASP A 25 -19.74 2.86 0.32
N PHE A 26 -18.57 3.03 0.94
CA PHE A 26 -17.28 2.58 0.43
C PHE A 26 -16.46 1.98 1.57
N LEU A 27 -15.66 0.97 1.26
CA LEU A 27 -14.74 0.32 2.18
C LEU A 27 -13.35 0.30 1.55
N VAL A 28 -12.39 0.98 2.18
CA VAL A 28 -10.98 0.94 1.81
C VAL A 28 -10.21 0.20 2.89
N VAL A 29 -9.40 -0.77 2.48
CA VAL A 29 -8.53 -1.54 3.36
C VAL A 29 -7.08 -1.21 3.03
N ASP A 30 -6.36 -0.66 3.99
CA ASP A 30 -4.89 -0.56 3.97
C ASP A 30 -4.31 -1.75 4.71
N PHE A 31 -3.65 -2.63 3.97
CA PHE A 31 -3.02 -3.82 4.52
C PHE A 31 -1.51 -3.58 4.67
N HIS A 32 -1.08 -3.19 5.87
CA HIS A 32 0.33 -2.96 6.16
C HIS A 32 1.04 -4.27 6.48
N GLY A 33 1.89 -4.74 5.58
CA GLY A 33 2.58 -6.02 5.76
C GLY A 33 3.76 -6.20 4.80
N GLU A 34 4.75 -6.98 5.24
CA GLU A 34 5.95 -7.32 4.48
C GLU A 34 5.66 -8.37 3.41
N ILE A 35 4.87 -9.40 3.74
CA ILE A 35 4.76 -10.61 2.92
C ILE A 35 3.79 -10.38 1.76
N THR A 36 4.32 -10.43 0.53
CA THR A 36 3.54 -10.24 -0.71
C THR A 36 2.36 -11.21 -0.83
N SER A 37 2.54 -12.48 -0.47
CA SER A 37 1.46 -13.47 -0.53
C SER A 37 0.33 -13.17 0.45
N GLU A 38 0.62 -12.62 1.63
CA GLU A 38 -0.42 -12.18 2.57
C GLU A 38 -1.20 -10.98 2.02
N LYS A 39 -0.51 -10.00 1.43
CA LYS A 39 -1.16 -8.85 0.78
C LYS A 39 -2.08 -9.29 -0.35
N MET A 40 -1.61 -10.20 -1.22
CA MET A 40 -2.43 -10.75 -2.30
C MET A 40 -3.61 -11.56 -1.77
N ALA A 41 -3.40 -12.39 -0.76
CA ALA A 41 -4.47 -13.15 -0.11
C ALA A 41 -5.52 -12.23 0.53
N ALA A 42 -5.11 -11.13 1.16
CA ALA A 42 -6.04 -10.12 1.68
C ALA A 42 -6.84 -9.44 0.55
N GLY A 43 -6.19 -9.08 -0.57
CA GLY A 43 -6.87 -8.58 -1.75
C GLY A 43 -7.98 -9.52 -2.23
N HIS A 44 -7.65 -10.80 -2.41
CA HIS A 44 -8.63 -11.81 -2.84
C HIS A 44 -9.70 -12.11 -1.78
N PHE A 45 -9.34 -12.05 -0.49
CA PHE A 45 -10.31 -12.21 0.59
C PHE A 45 -11.38 -11.12 0.58
N PHE A 46 -10.99 -9.88 0.31
CA PHE A 46 -11.89 -8.73 0.26
C PHE A 46 -12.51 -8.49 -1.13
N ASP A 47 -12.21 -9.32 -2.12
CA ASP A 47 -12.72 -9.14 -3.48
C ASP A 47 -14.25 -9.26 -3.52
N GLY A 48 -14.91 -8.20 -4.01
CA GLY A 48 -16.36 -8.03 -3.96
C GLY A 48 -16.92 -7.61 -2.60
N LEU A 49 -16.09 -7.50 -1.56
CA LEU A 49 -16.49 -7.08 -0.21
C LEU A 49 -16.00 -5.67 0.14
N ALA A 50 -14.94 -5.20 -0.52
CA ALA A 50 -14.37 -3.87 -0.35
C ALA A 50 -14.32 -3.11 -1.68
N THR A 51 -14.34 -1.78 -1.62
CA THR A 51 -14.13 -0.91 -2.78
C THR A 51 -12.69 -1.01 -3.27
N CYS A 52 -11.75 -0.98 -2.32
CA CYS A 52 -10.33 -0.98 -2.60
C CYS A 52 -9.55 -1.70 -1.49
N VAL A 53 -8.55 -2.46 -1.88
CA VAL A 53 -7.52 -3.00 -0.99
C VAL A 53 -6.16 -2.60 -1.52
N VAL A 54 -5.39 -1.91 -0.72
CA VAL A 54 -4.02 -1.53 -1.04
C VAL A 54 -3.06 -2.04 0.02
N GLY A 55 -1.89 -2.47 -0.40
CA GLY A 55 -0.81 -2.78 0.51
C GLY A 55 0.10 -1.59 0.74
N THR A 56 0.76 -1.60 1.90
CA THR A 56 1.82 -0.66 2.29
C THR A 56 2.95 -1.42 2.97
N HIS A 57 4.04 -0.77 3.32
CA HIS A 57 5.21 -1.26 4.03
C HIS A 57 6.51 -1.23 3.23
N THR A 58 6.53 -1.69 1.98
CA THR A 58 7.79 -1.83 1.23
C THR A 58 8.38 -0.50 0.79
N HIS A 59 7.60 0.56 0.85
CA HIS A 59 7.91 1.90 0.37
C HIS A 59 8.02 2.02 -1.17
N ILE A 60 7.94 0.91 -1.89
CA ILE A 60 8.09 0.87 -3.35
C ILE A 60 6.74 0.50 -3.99
N PRO A 61 6.20 1.33 -4.91
CA PRO A 61 4.94 1.03 -5.55
C PRO A 61 5.09 -0.17 -6.51
N THR A 62 4.19 -1.14 -6.39
CA THR A 62 4.16 -2.30 -7.28
C THR A 62 3.44 -2.00 -8.58
N ALA A 63 3.73 -2.78 -9.63
CA ALA A 63 3.18 -2.59 -10.97
C ALA A 63 1.84 -3.30 -11.20
N ASP A 64 1.26 -3.93 -10.18
CA ASP A 64 0.13 -4.85 -10.29
C ASP A 64 -1.25 -4.21 -10.07
N THR A 65 -1.36 -2.88 -10.26
CA THR A 65 -2.60 -2.12 -10.13
C THR A 65 -3.69 -2.66 -11.06
N ARG A 66 -4.80 -3.14 -10.49
CA ARG A 66 -5.89 -3.75 -11.26
C ARG A 66 -7.21 -3.75 -10.49
N ILE A 67 -8.31 -4.09 -11.19
CA ILE A 67 -9.57 -4.49 -10.56
C ILE A 67 -9.60 -6.01 -10.53
N LEU A 68 -9.89 -6.59 -9.36
CA LEU A 68 -10.08 -8.02 -9.17
C LEU A 68 -11.44 -8.47 -9.74
N GLN A 69 -11.64 -9.78 -9.88
CA GLN A 69 -12.83 -10.34 -10.55
C GLN A 69 -14.15 -9.98 -9.87
N GLY A 70 -14.16 -9.84 -8.55
CA GLY A 70 -15.33 -9.42 -7.76
C GLY A 70 -15.57 -7.90 -7.75
N GLY A 71 -14.70 -7.11 -8.40
CA GLY A 71 -14.86 -5.66 -8.55
C GLY A 71 -14.12 -4.81 -7.52
N THR A 72 -13.24 -5.37 -6.72
CA THR A 72 -12.40 -4.64 -5.78
C THR A 72 -11.15 -4.08 -6.49
N ALA A 73 -10.87 -2.79 -6.33
CA ALA A 73 -9.60 -2.19 -6.77
C ALA A 73 -8.45 -2.72 -5.91
N TYR A 74 -7.31 -3.05 -6.52
CA TYR A 74 -6.19 -3.67 -5.81
C TYR A 74 -4.83 -3.20 -6.30
N GLN A 75 -3.90 -3.01 -5.37
CA GLN A 75 -2.46 -2.90 -5.61
C GLN A 75 -1.69 -3.47 -4.42
N THR A 76 -0.67 -4.28 -4.67
CA THR A 76 0.12 -4.97 -3.63
C THR A 76 0.86 -4.01 -2.70
N ASP A 77 1.41 -2.91 -3.23
CA ASP A 77 1.97 -1.82 -2.42
C ASP A 77 1.84 -0.50 -3.20
N ILE A 78 1.34 0.53 -2.54
CA ILE A 78 1.17 1.87 -3.14
C ILE A 78 2.40 2.76 -3.02
N GLY A 79 3.46 2.25 -2.39
CA GLY A 79 4.71 2.97 -2.16
C GLY A 79 4.64 3.99 -1.03
N MET A 80 5.64 4.84 -0.97
CA MET A 80 5.73 5.94 -0.02
C MET A 80 5.46 7.29 -0.70
N CYS A 81 5.07 8.28 0.08
CA CYS A 81 5.18 9.68 -0.31
C CYS A 81 6.51 10.21 0.22
N GLY A 82 7.48 10.51 -0.66
CA GLY A 82 8.80 10.93 -0.24
C GLY A 82 9.84 10.94 -1.36
N ASP A 83 11.08 11.17 -0.98
CA ASP A 83 12.21 11.18 -1.91
C ASP A 83 12.60 9.75 -2.33
N TYR A 84 12.45 9.42 -3.60
CA TYR A 84 12.85 8.13 -4.16
C TYR A 84 14.32 8.08 -4.62
N ASN A 85 15.05 9.21 -4.62
CA ASN A 85 16.50 9.23 -4.75
C ASN A 85 17.17 8.94 -3.40
N SER A 86 16.70 7.90 -2.73
CA SER A 86 16.99 7.50 -1.37
C SER A 86 17.02 5.98 -1.23
N VAL A 87 17.26 5.47 -0.04
CA VAL A 87 17.02 4.06 0.31
C VAL A 87 15.76 4.01 1.18
N ILE A 88 14.64 3.70 0.59
CA ILE A 88 13.31 3.65 1.24
C ILE A 88 12.95 4.92 2.05
N GLY A 89 13.35 6.09 1.56
CA GLY A 89 13.15 7.38 2.22
C GLY A 89 14.29 7.84 3.12
N MET A 90 15.32 7.01 3.33
CA MET A 90 16.50 7.33 4.13
C MET A 90 17.65 7.81 3.26
N ASN A 91 18.52 8.66 3.82
CA ASN A 91 19.72 9.13 3.12
C ASN A 91 20.50 7.95 2.54
N LYS A 92 20.76 7.99 1.22
CA LYS A 92 21.31 6.84 0.47
C LYS A 92 22.77 6.57 0.80
N GLU A 93 23.57 7.63 0.96
CA GLU A 93 25.00 7.50 1.26
C GLU A 93 25.21 6.83 2.63
N ASN A 94 24.49 7.31 3.65
CA ASN A 94 24.56 6.72 4.98
C ASN A 94 23.97 5.27 4.99
N SER A 95 22.90 5.02 4.24
CA SER A 95 22.33 3.68 4.13
C SER A 95 23.31 2.69 3.50
N ILE A 96 24.02 3.09 2.43
CA ILE A 96 25.07 2.28 1.80
C ILE A 96 26.20 1.99 2.80
N LYS A 97 26.72 3.01 3.50
CA LYS A 97 27.73 2.83 4.54
C LYS A 97 27.32 1.82 5.61
N ARG A 98 26.06 1.85 6.03
CA ARG A 98 25.52 0.89 7.01
C ARG A 98 25.52 -0.55 6.48
N PHE A 99 25.12 -0.78 5.23
CA PHE A 99 25.21 -2.11 4.60
C PHE A 99 26.65 -2.58 4.44
N LEU A 100 27.58 -1.67 4.13
CA LEU A 100 29.02 -1.95 4.05
C LEU A 100 29.69 -2.07 5.42
N LYS A 101 28.96 -1.78 6.53
CA LYS A 101 29.46 -1.79 7.91
C LYS A 101 30.67 -0.83 8.12
N GLU A 102 30.65 0.31 7.46
CA GLU A 102 31.65 1.33 7.61
C GLU A 102 31.58 1.97 9.00
N LYS A 103 32.77 2.34 9.57
CA LYS A 103 32.88 2.83 10.96
C LYS A 103 32.25 4.21 11.16
N ASP A 104 32.15 5.02 10.11
CA ASP A 104 31.57 6.37 10.10
C ASP A 104 30.05 6.37 9.74
N ALA A 105 29.45 5.20 9.57
CA ALA A 105 28.00 5.10 9.39
C ALA A 105 27.26 5.53 10.66
N THR A 106 26.26 6.40 10.49
CA THR A 106 25.44 6.95 11.58
C THR A 106 24.06 6.27 11.68
N ASN A 107 23.22 6.71 12.60
CA ASN A 107 21.82 6.30 12.64
C ASN A 107 21.10 6.73 11.35
N HIS A 108 20.00 6.03 11.00
CA HIS A 108 19.17 6.41 9.87
C HIS A 108 18.62 7.83 10.07
N PHE A 109 18.64 8.61 9.01
CA PHE A 109 17.97 9.90 8.92
C PHE A 109 17.33 10.05 7.54
N PRO A 110 16.24 10.84 7.42
CA PRO A 110 15.51 11.00 6.17
C PRO A 110 16.36 11.58 5.05
N ALA A 111 16.05 11.22 3.81
CA ALA A 111 16.49 11.96 2.64
C ALA A 111 15.72 13.29 2.55
N GLU A 112 16.37 14.33 1.99
CA GLU A 112 15.85 15.69 1.93
C GLU A 112 15.64 16.19 0.49
N GLY A 113 15.60 15.26 -0.48
CA GLY A 113 15.36 15.59 -1.88
C GLY A 113 13.90 15.83 -2.20
N GLU A 114 13.61 16.03 -3.49
CA GLU A 114 12.26 16.27 -3.98
C GLU A 114 11.36 15.04 -3.74
N GLY A 115 10.22 15.26 -3.10
CA GLY A 115 9.28 14.20 -2.77
C GLY A 115 8.39 13.83 -3.97
N THR A 116 8.15 12.52 -4.12
CA THR A 116 7.12 11.97 -5.02
C THR A 116 5.85 11.71 -4.20
N LEU A 117 4.70 12.14 -4.73
CA LEU A 117 3.39 11.66 -4.27
C LEU A 117 3.09 10.33 -4.97
N SER A 118 2.99 9.25 -4.21
CA SER A 118 2.64 7.91 -4.71
C SER A 118 1.34 7.42 -4.09
N GLY A 119 0.47 6.82 -4.91
CA GLY A 119 -0.82 6.31 -4.47
C GLY A 119 -1.67 5.80 -5.61
N VAL A 120 -2.98 5.72 -5.39
CA VAL A 120 -3.97 5.33 -6.40
C VAL A 120 -5.18 6.25 -6.37
N ILE A 121 -5.79 6.43 -7.53
CA ILE A 121 -7.12 7.04 -7.70
C ILE A 121 -8.09 5.93 -8.04
N VAL A 122 -9.16 5.81 -7.25
CA VAL A 122 -10.20 4.80 -7.45
C VAL A 122 -11.53 5.49 -7.81
N GLU A 123 -12.07 5.16 -8.96
CA GLU A 123 -13.41 5.53 -9.37
C GLU A 123 -14.35 4.36 -9.07
N SER A 124 -15.40 4.60 -8.30
CA SER A 124 -16.32 3.55 -7.85
C SER A 124 -17.76 3.75 -8.34
N ASN A 125 -18.51 2.66 -8.35
CA ASN A 125 -19.95 2.71 -8.58
C ASN A 125 -20.65 3.02 -7.26
N PHE A 126 -21.41 4.11 -7.22
CA PHE A 126 -22.13 4.51 -6.01
C PHE A 126 -23.22 3.49 -5.60
N GLU A 127 -23.85 2.80 -6.55
CA GLU A 127 -24.91 1.83 -6.25
C GLU A 127 -24.37 0.55 -5.62
N THR A 128 -23.21 0.08 -6.04
CA THR A 128 -22.60 -1.17 -5.57
C THR A 128 -21.51 -0.96 -4.52
N GLY A 129 -20.87 0.23 -4.50
CA GLY A 129 -19.66 0.51 -3.72
C GLY A 129 -18.39 -0.10 -4.29
N LEU A 130 -18.46 -0.85 -5.40
CA LEU A 130 -17.31 -1.51 -6.04
C LEU A 130 -16.60 -0.57 -7.01
N ALA A 131 -15.34 -0.88 -7.32
CA ALA A 131 -14.53 -0.09 -8.22
C ALA A 131 -14.94 -0.27 -9.69
N LYS A 132 -14.92 0.84 -10.45
CA LYS A 132 -15.04 0.87 -11.91
C LYS A 132 -13.68 1.05 -12.58
N LYS A 133 -12.76 1.78 -11.92
CA LYS A 133 -11.43 2.05 -12.42
C LYS A 133 -10.48 2.28 -11.27
N ILE A 134 -9.24 1.86 -11.44
CA ILE A 134 -8.12 2.21 -10.59
C ILE A 134 -6.99 2.74 -11.47
N THR A 135 -6.39 3.86 -11.06
CA THR A 135 -5.27 4.48 -11.78
C THR A 135 -4.15 4.73 -10.79
N ARG A 136 -2.95 4.33 -11.15
CA ARG A 136 -1.75 4.64 -10.38
C ARG A 136 -1.49 6.15 -10.41
N LEU A 137 -1.27 6.76 -9.26
CA LEU A 137 -0.89 8.15 -9.10
C LEU A 137 0.59 8.21 -8.73
N ILE A 138 1.41 8.78 -9.61
CA ILE A 138 2.80 9.13 -9.35
C ILE A 138 2.97 10.59 -9.80
N HIS A 139 3.37 11.47 -8.89
CA HIS A 139 3.52 12.87 -9.20
C HIS A 139 4.70 13.49 -8.45
N GLY A 140 5.53 14.25 -9.17
CA GLY A 140 6.73 14.91 -8.66
C GLY A 140 7.87 13.95 -8.32
N GLY A 141 9.02 14.50 -7.97
CA GLY A 141 10.22 13.76 -7.61
C GLY A 141 10.78 12.85 -8.68
N SER A 142 11.62 11.93 -8.28
CA SER A 142 12.41 11.10 -9.21
C SER A 142 11.65 9.91 -9.83
N LEU A 143 10.42 9.59 -9.38
CA LEU A 143 9.59 8.55 -9.99
C LEU A 143 8.62 9.07 -11.05
N ALA A 144 8.32 10.36 -11.07
CA ALA A 144 7.47 10.97 -12.07
C ALA A 144 8.32 11.32 -13.31
N ASN A 145 8.45 10.40 -14.23
CA ASN A 145 9.07 10.62 -15.55
C ASN A 145 8.02 10.60 -16.65
#